data_5496ccda14c6e81107c763e23879d980
#
_entry.id   5496ccda14c6e81107c763e23879d980
#
_cell.length_a   1.000
_cell.length_b   1.000
_cell.length_c   1.000
_cell.angle_alpha   90.00
_cell.angle_beta   90.00
_cell.angle_gamma   90.00
#
_symmetry.space_group_name_H-M   'P 1'
#
loop_
_entity.id
_entity.type
_entity.pdbx_description
1 polymer ?
#
loop_
_entity_poly.entity_id
_entity_poly.type
_entity_poly.pdbx_seq_one_letter_code
_entity_poly.pdbx_strand_id
1 'polypeptide(L)'
;MPQGDIVGLLIMATVAGLAMPAGAILATYQGIQPKWLEKELRHGILALGAGALISAVGLVLVPEGIKDVSVFAAIMCFVGGALAFMALDIYLAKKKTAGSQLAAMLSDFVPESIALGTTAALGGGTMLLGLLIAVQNLPEGFNAYREMLPKNKQRSTKLIIIFVLMALLGPLFSLLGFYYLAQFPVVMSGIMLFAAGGILYSVFQ
;
A
#
# COMPACT_ATOMS: atom_id res chain seq x y z
N MET A 1 3.95 -27.30 -5.16
CA MET A 1 4.68 -26.11 -5.64
C MET A 1 3.62 -25.13 -6.10
N PRO A 2 3.77 -23.82 -5.82
CA PRO A 2 2.80 -22.83 -6.30
C PRO A 2 2.70 -22.89 -7.83
N GLN A 3 1.49 -22.91 -8.37
CA GLN A 3 1.23 -22.96 -9.82
C GLN A 3 1.13 -21.57 -10.45
N GLY A 4 1.41 -20.51 -9.68
CA GLY A 4 1.21 -19.15 -10.10
C GLY A 4 2.30 -18.62 -11.05
N ASP A 5 1.93 -17.60 -11.80
CA ASP A 5 2.83 -16.89 -12.72
C ASP A 5 3.78 -15.95 -11.96
N ILE A 6 5.00 -16.40 -11.71
CA ILE A 6 6.06 -15.61 -11.04
C ILE A 6 6.43 -14.37 -11.86
N VAL A 7 6.44 -14.48 -13.18
CA VAL A 7 6.82 -13.35 -14.05
C VAL A 7 5.76 -12.25 -13.95
N GLY A 8 4.50 -12.64 -14.06
CA GLY A 8 3.37 -11.71 -13.86
C GLY A 8 3.38 -11.08 -12.47
N LEU A 9 3.67 -11.88 -11.42
CA LEU A 9 3.82 -11.36 -10.06
C LEU A 9 4.92 -10.30 -9.96
N LEU A 10 6.12 -10.59 -10.46
CA LEU A 10 7.25 -9.65 -10.38
C LEU A 10 6.98 -8.36 -11.17
N ILE A 11 6.33 -8.47 -12.33
CA ILE A 11 5.91 -7.30 -13.11
C ILE A 11 4.92 -6.46 -12.28
N MET A 12 3.87 -7.07 -11.74
CA MET A 12 2.85 -6.36 -10.98
C MET A 12 3.42 -5.75 -9.68
N ALA A 13 4.23 -6.48 -8.93
CA ALA A 13 4.88 -5.99 -7.72
C ALA A 13 5.84 -4.81 -8.01
N THR A 14 6.55 -4.88 -9.14
CA THR A 14 7.45 -3.79 -9.57
C THR A 14 6.65 -2.56 -10.00
N VAL A 15 5.59 -2.73 -10.79
CA VAL A 15 4.70 -1.63 -11.21
C VAL A 15 4.05 -0.98 -9.98
N ALA A 16 3.53 -1.78 -9.06
CA ALA A 16 2.93 -1.30 -7.82
C ALA A 16 3.92 -0.49 -6.97
N GLY A 17 5.15 -0.99 -6.81
CA GLY A 17 6.19 -0.29 -6.06
C GLY A 17 6.65 1.00 -6.75
N LEU A 18 6.88 0.97 -8.07
CA LEU A 18 7.33 2.14 -8.84
C LEU A 18 6.28 3.25 -8.94
N ALA A 19 5.02 2.98 -8.65
CA ALA A 19 3.98 4.01 -8.59
C ALA A 19 4.27 5.07 -7.50
N MET A 20 4.88 4.70 -6.37
CA MET A 20 5.29 5.66 -5.33
C MET A 20 6.32 6.70 -5.84
N PRO A 21 7.50 6.30 -6.36
CA PRO A 21 8.45 7.28 -6.91
C PRO A 21 7.89 8.02 -8.13
N ALA A 22 7.00 7.42 -8.93
CA ALA A 22 6.31 8.11 -10.01
C ALA A 22 5.42 9.24 -9.47
N GLY A 23 4.64 8.99 -8.42
CA GLY A 23 3.87 10.01 -7.71
C GLY A 23 4.76 11.12 -7.14
N ALA A 24 5.90 10.76 -6.52
CA ALA A 24 6.89 11.71 -6.01
C ALA A 24 7.46 12.59 -7.13
N ILE A 25 7.77 12.03 -8.29
CA ILE A 25 8.24 12.79 -9.46
C ILE A 25 7.16 13.76 -9.94
N LEU A 26 5.90 13.30 -10.06
CA LEU A 26 4.78 14.17 -10.40
C LEU A 26 4.65 15.34 -9.41
N ALA A 27 4.86 15.10 -8.12
CA ALA A 27 4.82 16.12 -7.08
C ALA A 27 5.94 17.18 -7.21
N THR A 28 7.00 16.91 -7.98
CA THR A 28 8.06 17.91 -8.25
C THR A 28 7.63 18.99 -9.24
N TYR A 29 6.61 18.73 -10.05
CA TYR A 29 6.08 19.73 -10.97
C TYR A 29 5.25 20.74 -10.18
N GLN A 30 5.88 21.89 -9.89
CA GLN A 30 5.26 23.00 -9.18
C GLN A 30 4.72 24.00 -10.21
N GLY A 31 3.53 24.53 -9.97
CA GLY A 31 3.02 25.63 -10.74
C GLY A 31 1.79 25.36 -11.61
N ILE A 32 0.96 24.42 -11.18
CA ILE A 32 -0.40 24.34 -11.78
C ILE A 32 -1.12 25.64 -11.42
N GLN A 33 -1.32 26.47 -12.42
CA GLN A 33 -2.12 27.69 -12.31
C GLN A 33 -3.43 27.49 -13.06
N PRO A 34 -4.56 27.85 -12.50
CA PRO A 34 -4.78 28.60 -11.25
C PRO A 34 -4.74 27.70 -9.99
N LYS A 35 -4.52 28.31 -8.81
CA LYS A 35 -4.41 27.62 -7.51
C LYS A 35 -5.62 26.76 -7.13
N TRP A 36 -6.81 27.09 -7.62
CA TRP A 36 -8.01 26.27 -7.38
C TRP A 36 -7.89 24.91 -8.07
N LEU A 37 -7.35 24.86 -9.29
CA LEU A 37 -7.16 23.61 -10.03
C LEU A 37 -6.14 22.70 -9.32
N GLU A 38 -5.08 23.27 -8.75
CA GLU A 38 -4.12 22.49 -7.93
C GLU A 38 -4.81 21.84 -6.73
N LYS A 39 -5.71 22.58 -6.05
CA LYS A 39 -6.47 22.07 -4.91
C LYS A 39 -7.44 20.95 -5.32
N GLU A 40 -8.21 21.16 -6.38
CA GLU A 40 -9.17 20.16 -6.89
C GLU A 40 -8.46 18.90 -7.40
N LEU A 41 -7.36 19.06 -8.13
CA LEU A 41 -6.55 17.93 -8.59
C LEU A 41 -6.00 17.12 -7.42
N ARG A 42 -5.53 17.78 -6.36
CA ARG A 42 -5.07 17.10 -5.14
C ARG A 42 -6.18 16.29 -4.49
N HIS A 43 -7.38 16.86 -4.33
CA HIS A 43 -8.54 16.15 -3.79
C HIS A 43 -8.94 14.97 -4.67
N GLY A 44 -8.93 15.14 -5.99
CA GLY A 44 -9.22 14.06 -6.95
C GLY A 44 -8.21 12.91 -6.86
N ILE A 45 -6.91 13.22 -6.73
CA ILE A 45 -5.86 12.23 -6.56
C ILE A 45 -6.03 11.46 -5.24
N LEU A 46 -6.33 12.16 -4.14
CA LEU A 46 -6.60 11.53 -2.84
C LEU A 46 -7.83 10.62 -2.89
N ALA A 47 -8.93 11.11 -3.49
CA ALA A 47 -10.15 10.32 -3.64
C ALA A 47 -9.94 9.06 -4.49
N LEU A 48 -9.12 9.16 -5.56
CA LEU A 48 -8.75 8.01 -6.38
C LEU A 48 -7.98 6.97 -5.57
N GLY A 49 -6.99 7.41 -4.78
CA GLY A 49 -6.22 6.52 -3.89
C GLY A 49 -7.11 5.83 -2.85
N ALA A 50 -7.96 6.60 -2.17
CA ALA A 50 -8.91 6.05 -1.19
C ALA A 50 -9.88 5.05 -1.84
N GLY A 51 -10.38 5.34 -3.04
CA GLY A 51 -11.23 4.42 -3.80
C GLY A 51 -10.52 3.12 -4.18
N ALA A 52 -9.25 3.18 -4.57
CA ALA A 52 -8.44 2.01 -4.87
C ALA A 52 -8.22 1.15 -3.61
N LEU A 53 -7.92 1.77 -2.46
CA LEU A 53 -7.77 1.12 -1.17
C LEU A 53 -9.05 0.38 -0.74
N ILE A 54 -10.20 1.05 -0.78
CA ILE A 54 -11.50 0.45 -0.47
C ILE A 54 -11.79 -0.72 -1.42
N SER A 55 -11.45 -0.56 -2.70
CA SER A 55 -11.62 -1.63 -3.69
C SER A 55 -10.71 -2.83 -3.41
N ALA A 56 -9.46 -2.61 -3.02
CA ALA A 56 -8.55 -3.69 -2.62
C ALA A 56 -9.08 -4.45 -1.41
N VAL A 57 -9.57 -3.73 -0.39
CA VAL A 57 -10.19 -4.34 0.79
C VAL A 57 -11.42 -5.16 0.43
N GLY A 58 -12.36 -4.57 -0.31
CA GLY A 58 -13.66 -5.19 -0.58
C GLY A 58 -13.65 -6.27 -1.66
N LEU A 59 -12.79 -6.16 -2.66
CA LEU A 59 -12.77 -7.07 -3.81
C LEU A 59 -11.71 -8.18 -3.70
N VAL A 60 -10.68 -7.98 -2.88
CA VAL A 60 -9.57 -8.94 -2.80
C VAL A 60 -9.27 -9.35 -1.36
N LEU A 61 -8.85 -8.42 -0.49
CA LEU A 61 -8.31 -8.80 0.82
C LEU A 61 -9.33 -9.48 1.73
N VAL A 62 -10.54 -8.93 1.83
CA VAL A 62 -11.60 -9.53 2.66
C VAL A 62 -12.13 -10.83 2.04
N PRO A 63 -12.52 -10.90 0.75
CA PRO A 63 -12.98 -12.14 0.16
C PRO A 63 -11.97 -13.30 0.22
N GLU A 64 -10.69 -13.03 0.02
CA GLU A 64 -9.63 -14.03 0.16
C GLU A 64 -9.35 -14.34 1.65
N GLY A 65 -9.33 -13.34 2.49
CA GLY A 65 -8.99 -13.48 3.90
C GLY A 65 -10.00 -14.27 4.73
N ILE A 66 -11.27 -14.34 4.34
CA ILE A 66 -12.30 -15.09 5.10
C ILE A 66 -12.35 -16.58 4.76
N LYS A 67 -11.61 -17.06 3.74
CA LYS A 67 -11.75 -18.43 3.23
C LYS A 67 -11.31 -19.50 4.21
N ASP A 68 -10.21 -19.28 4.92
CA ASP A 68 -9.52 -20.29 5.70
C ASP A 68 -9.56 -20.06 7.22
N VAL A 69 -10.40 -19.12 7.67
CA VAL A 69 -10.54 -18.79 9.09
C VAL A 69 -11.99 -18.77 9.55
N SER A 70 -12.22 -18.99 10.85
CA SER A 70 -13.56 -18.85 11.42
C SER A 70 -14.01 -17.38 11.42
N VAL A 71 -15.32 -17.16 11.45
CA VAL A 71 -15.91 -15.79 11.51
C VAL A 71 -15.35 -14.99 12.69
N PHE A 72 -15.19 -15.63 13.85
CA PHE A 72 -14.63 -14.99 15.03
C PHE A 72 -13.17 -14.56 14.80
N ALA A 73 -12.33 -15.46 14.28
CA ALA A 73 -10.94 -15.14 13.96
C ALA A 73 -10.84 -14.04 12.89
N ALA A 74 -11.72 -14.07 11.88
CA ALA A 74 -11.77 -13.01 10.85
C ALA A 74 -12.04 -11.63 11.47
N ILE A 75 -13.06 -11.54 12.33
CA ILE A 75 -13.39 -10.28 13.03
C ILE A 75 -12.20 -9.82 13.89
N MET A 76 -11.59 -10.73 14.65
CA MET A 76 -10.47 -10.39 15.53
C MET A 76 -9.25 -9.91 14.74
N CYS A 77 -8.90 -10.54 13.62
CA CYS A 77 -7.81 -10.10 12.76
C CYS A 77 -8.11 -8.73 12.14
N PHE A 78 -9.31 -8.53 11.61
CA PHE A 78 -9.69 -7.27 10.96
C PHE A 78 -9.72 -6.10 11.96
N VAL A 79 -10.39 -6.26 13.09
CA VAL A 79 -10.43 -5.23 14.15
C VAL A 79 -9.05 -5.02 14.76
N GLY A 80 -8.28 -6.10 14.96
CA GLY A 80 -6.90 -6.03 15.43
C GLY A 80 -6.00 -5.21 14.50
N GLY A 81 -6.16 -5.37 13.19
CA GLY A 81 -5.47 -4.57 12.19
C GLY A 81 -5.80 -3.08 12.30
N ALA A 82 -7.10 -2.75 12.34
CA ALA A 82 -7.54 -1.37 12.48
C ALA A 82 -6.99 -0.71 13.78
N LEU A 83 -7.04 -1.43 14.90
CA LEU A 83 -6.52 -0.94 16.18
C LEU A 83 -4.99 -0.80 16.19
N ALA A 84 -4.27 -1.73 15.54
CA ALA A 84 -2.82 -1.67 15.43
C ALA A 84 -2.37 -0.47 14.59
N PHE A 85 -3.03 -0.21 13.46
CA PHE A 85 -2.74 0.95 12.61
C PHE A 85 -3.10 2.26 13.31
N MET A 86 -4.22 2.31 14.02
CA MET A 86 -4.57 3.44 14.86
C MET A 86 -3.49 3.72 15.92
N ALA A 87 -3.03 2.68 16.62
CA ALA A 87 -1.98 2.83 17.63
C ALA A 87 -0.64 3.29 17.01
N LEU A 88 -0.29 2.74 15.85
CA LEU A 88 0.90 3.11 15.09
C LEU A 88 0.81 4.58 14.65
N ASP A 89 -0.33 4.99 14.10
CA ASP A 89 -0.54 6.35 13.65
C ASP A 89 -0.43 7.36 14.80
N ILE A 90 -1.11 7.12 15.92
CA ILE A 90 -0.98 7.95 17.13
C ILE A 90 0.49 8.04 17.59
N TYR A 91 1.24 6.95 17.52
CA TYR A 91 2.66 6.94 17.86
C TYR A 91 3.51 7.76 16.88
N LEU A 92 3.27 7.59 15.58
CA LEU A 92 4.02 8.28 14.52
C LEU A 92 3.67 9.77 14.46
N ALA A 93 2.40 10.14 14.66
CA ALA A 93 1.93 11.52 14.69
C ALA A 93 2.61 12.36 15.79
N LYS A 94 2.98 11.73 16.91
CA LYS A 94 3.76 12.39 17.98
C LYS A 94 5.18 12.75 17.55
N LYS A 95 5.75 12.01 16.58
CA LYS A 95 7.15 12.23 16.14
C LYS A 95 7.28 13.25 15.02
N LYS A 96 6.28 13.40 14.16
CA LYS A 96 6.22 14.35 13.01
C LYS A 96 7.53 14.45 12.22
N THR A 97 8.14 13.30 11.89
CA THR A 97 9.41 13.25 11.16
C THR A 97 9.21 12.62 9.78
N ALA A 98 10.14 12.89 8.84
CA ALA A 98 10.15 12.19 7.56
C ALA A 98 10.22 10.66 7.73
N GLY A 99 10.90 10.17 8.77
CA GLY A 99 10.95 8.75 9.10
C GLY A 99 9.61 8.17 9.55
N SER A 100 8.77 8.95 10.25
CA SER A 100 7.43 8.51 10.62
C SER A 100 6.52 8.37 9.40
N GLN A 101 6.61 9.25 8.44
CA GLN A 101 5.86 9.16 7.18
C GLN A 101 6.25 7.92 6.37
N LEU A 102 7.57 7.65 6.25
CA LEU A 102 8.05 6.45 5.58
C LEU A 102 7.60 5.17 6.29
N ALA A 103 7.57 5.16 7.63
CA ALA A 103 7.09 4.03 8.40
C ALA A 103 5.59 3.77 8.18
N ALA A 104 4.77 4.81 8.10
CA ALA A 104 3.36 4.69 7.76
C ALA A 104 3.17 4.05 6.38
N MET A 105 3.82 4.58 5.33
CA MET A 105 3.78 4.02 3.98
C MET A 105 4.21 2.55 3.94
N LEU A 106 5.26 2.17 4.66
CA LEU A 106 5.72 0.77 4.72
C LEU A 106 4.73 -0.13 5.44
N SER A 107 4.00 0.38 6.42
CA SER A 107 2.98 -0.37 7.16
C SER A 107 1.82 -0.83 6.28
N ASP A 108 1.48 -0.04 5.27
CA ASP A 108 0.47 -0.39 4.26
C ASP A 108 1.11 -1.26 3.15
N PHE A 109 2.21 -0.83 2.58
CA PHE A 109 2.81 -1.43 1.39
C PHE A 109 3.36 -2.85 1.62
N VAL A 110 3.93 -3.16 2.81
CA VAL A 110 4.51 -4.47 3.09
C VAL A 110 3.45 -5.57 3.17
N PRO A 111 2.36 -5.45 3.97
CA PRO A 111 1.28 -6.44 3.98
C PRO A 111 0.61 -6.63 2.62
N GLU A 112 0.40 -5.55 1.86
CA GLU A 112 -0.17 -5.61 0.52
C GLU A 112 0.73 -6.36 -0.46
N SER A 113 2.03 -6.14 -0.41
CA SER A 113 3.01 -6.85 -1.24
C SER A 113 3.03 -8.36 -0.90
N ILE A 114 2.94 -8.71 0.39
CA ILE A 114 2.81 -10.10 0.82
C ILE A 114 1.50 -10.70 0.29
N ALA A 115 0.38 -10.01 0.43
CA ALA A 115 -0.92 -10.44 -0.06
C ALA A 115 -0.90 -10.65 -1.58
N LEU A 116 -0.25 -9.75 -2.34
CA LEU A 116 -0.08 -9.88 -3.80
C LEU A 116 0.65 -11.18 -4.15
N GLY A 117 1.75 -11.48 -3.45
CA GLY A 117 2.53 -12.71 -3.65
C GLY A 117 1.72 -13.96 -3.36
N THR A 118 0.97 -13.98 -2.28
CA THR A 118 0.14 -15.12 -1.90
C THR A 118 -1.04 -15.30 -2.86
N THR A 119 -1.71 -14.23 -3.24
CA THR A 119 -2.77 -14.26 -4.26
C THR A 119 -2.26 -14.87 -5.58
N ALA A 120 -1.04 -14.51 -5.99
CA ALA A 120 -0.40 -15.10 -7.17
C ALA A 120 -0.12 -16.61 -6.99
N ALA A 121 0.36 -17.03 -5.83
CA ALA A 121 0.65 -18.43 -5.55
C ALA A 121 -0.61 -19.32 -5.56
N LEU A 122 -1.74 -18.76 -5.17
CA LEU A 122 -3.05 -19.43 -5.14
C LEU A 122 -3.80 -19.34 -6.48
N GLY A 123 -3.20 -18.71 -7.51
CA GLY A 123 -3.85 -18.54 -8.82
C GLY A 123 -4.98 -17.50 -8.82
N GLY A 124 -4.97 -16.58 -7.86
CA GLY A 124 -5.99 -15.53 -7.70
C GLY A 124 -5.78 -14.30 -8.61
N GLY A 125 -6.51 -13.24 -8.30
CA GLY A 125 -6.56 -11.98 -9.06
C GLY A 125 -5.31 -11.09 -8.93
N THR A 126 -4.12 -11.62 -9.19
CA THR A 126 -2.82 -10.92 -9.06
C THR A 126 -2.80 -9.59 -9.82
N MET A 127 -3.32 -9.59 -11.05
CA MET A 127 -3.38 -8.38 -11.88
C MET A 127 -4.28 -7.31 -11.26
N LEU A 128 -5.47 -7.71 -10.77
CA LEU A 128 -6.41 -6.77 -10.13
C LEU A 128 -5.78 -6.15 -8.89
N LEU A 129 -5.27 -6.98 -7.97
CA LEU A 129 -4.66 -6.50 -6.74
C LEU A 129 -3.42 -5.63 -7.02
N GLY A 130 -2.53 -6.05 -7.94
CA GLY A 130 -1.35 -5.28 -8.31
C GLY A 130 -1.69 -3.92 -8.93
N LEU A 131 -2.72 -3.84 -9.76
CA LEU A 131 -3.20 -2.57 -10.31
C LEU A 131 -3.80 -1.67 -9.23
N LEU A 132 -4.60 -2.22 -8.31
CA LEU A 132 -5.17 -1.46 -7.20
C LEU A 132 -4.06 -0.87 -6.32
N ILE A 133 -3.04 -1.67 -5.97
CA ILE A 133 -1.85 -1.20 -5.22
C ILE A 133 -1.10 -0.12 -6.02
N ALA A 134 -0.93 -0.26 -7.33
CA ALA A 134 -0.28 0.77 -8.15
C ALA A 134 -1.07 2.09 -8.14
N VAL A 135 -2.40 2.01 -8.32
CA VAL A 135 -3.28 3.19 -8.34
C VAL A 135 -3.27 3.95 -7.02
N GLN A 136 -3.24 3.25 -5.87
CA GLN A 136 -3.17 3.91 -4.56
C GLN A 136 -1.79 4.45 -4.23
N ASN A 137 -0.71 3.73 -4.60
CA ASN A 137 0.67 4.12 -4.32
C ASN A 137 1.08 5.41 -5.04
N LEU A 138 0.49 5.70 -6.19
CA LEU A 138 0.78 6.91 -6.94
C LEU A 138 0.37 8.19 -6.18
N PRO A 139 -0.89 8.36 -5.72
CA PRO A 139 -1.29 9.49 -4.89
C PRO A 139 -0.59 9.51 -3.53
N GLU A 140 -0.32 8.35 -2.94
CA GLU A 140 0.40 8.26 -1.67
C GLU A 140 1.83 8.80 -1.82
N GLY A 141 2.58 8.36 -2.81
CA GLY A 141 3.91 8.87 -3.12
C GLY A 141 3.92 10.38 -3.44
N PHE A 142 2.88 10.86 -4.15
CA PHE A 142 2.71 12.28 -4.44
C PHE A 142 2.53 13.11 -3.16
N ASN A 143 1.65 12.69 -2.26
CA ASN A 143 1.39 13.41 -1.02
C ASN A 143 2.55 13.33 -0.05
N ALA A 144 3.09 12.14 0.19
CA ALA A 144 4.22 11.92 1.07
C ALA A 144 5.45 12.74 0.64
N TYR A 145 5.74 12.81 -0.65
CA TYR A 145 6.81 13.66 -1.16
C TYR A 145 6.60 15.14 -0.78
N ARG A 146 5.38 15.67 -0.96
CA ARG A 146 5.04 17.06 -0.63
C ARG A 146 5.13 17.35 0.87
N GLU A 147 4.71 16.42 1.70
CA GLU A 147 4.77 16.55 3.16
C GLU A 147 6.17 16.47 3.71
N MET A 148 7.01 15.60 3.13
CA MET A 148 8.40 15.41 3.55
C MET A 148 9.37 16.44 2.97
N LEU A 149 8.94 17.20 1.95
CA LEU A 149 9.80 18.19 1.31
C LEU A 149 10.06 19.35 2.27
N PRO A 150 11.34 19.69 2.58
CA PRO A 150 11.66 20.83 3.41
C PRO A 150 11.12 22.12 2.82
N LYS A 151 10.57 23.02 3.67
CA LYS A 151 9.94 24.28 3.25
C LYS A 151 10.87 25.21 2.45
N ASN A 152 12.17 25.07 2.60
CA ASN A 152 13.20 25.85 1.90
C ASN A 152 13.70 25.18 0.60
N LYS A 153 13.13 24.03 0.20
CA LYS A 153 13.51 23.32 -1.02
C LYS A 153 12.32 23.19 -1.96
N GLN A 154 12.59 23.39 -3.25
CA GLN A 154 11.60 23.14 -4.30
C GLN A 154 11.64 21.68 -4.80
N ARG A 155 12.76 20.96 -4.60
CA ARG A 155 12.97 19.59 -5.06
C ARG A 155 13.95 18.85 -4.16
N SER A 156 13.73 17.54 -3.99
CA SER A 156 14.64 16.67 -3.24
C SER A 156 14.83 15.33 -3.96
N THR A 157 15.94 15.19 -4.66
CA THR A 157 16.36 13.92 -5.30
C THR A 157 16.55 12.81 -4.26
N LYS A 158 16.99 13.16 -3.05
CA LYS A 158 17.14 12.19 -1.94
C LYS A 158 15.83 11.49 -1.61
N LEU A 159 14.71 12.21 -1.56
CA LEU A 159 13.40 11.62 -1.28
C LEU A 159 12.97 10.68 -2.41
N ILE A 160 13.21 11.07 -3.68
CA ILE A 160 12.89 10.21 -4.82
C ILE A 160 13.69 8.89 -4.75
N ILE A 161 15.00 8.98 -4.43
CA ILE A 161 15.85 7.79 -4.27
C ILE A 161 15.31 6.89 -3.14
N ILE A 162 14.90 7.45 -2.01
CA ILE A 162 14.30 6.69 -0.90
C ILE A 162 13.05 5.94 -1.39
N PHE A 163 12.16 6.60 -2.14
CA PHE A 163 10.96 5.95 -2.67
C PHE A 163 11.29 4.87 -3.71
N VAL A 164 12.33 5.07 -4.54
CA VAL A 164 12.81 4.01 -5.44
C VAL A 164 13.34 2.80 -4.66
N LEU A 165 14.07 3.02 -3.57
CA LEU A 165 14.54 1.93 -2.70
C LEU A 165 13.38 1.22 -2.00
N MET A 166 12.37 1.96 -1.55
CA MET A 166 11.14 1.36 -1.00
C MET A 166 10.41 0.51 -2.04
N ALA A 167 10.34 0.96 -3.29
CA ALA A 167 9.69 0.22 -4.37
C ALA A 167 10.28 -1.19 -4.56
N LEU A 168 11.58 -1.39 -4.28
CA LEU A 168 12.23 -2.71 -4.36
C LEU A 168 11.73 -3.70 -3.30
N LEU A 169 11.14 -3.21 -2.22
CA LEU A 169 10.54 -4.05 -1.19
C LEU A 169 9.28 -4.78 -1.72
N GLY A 170 8.58 -4.20 -2.68
CA GLY A 170 7.40 -4.82 -3.31
C GLY A 170 7.69 -6.23 -3.85
N PRO A 171 8.59 -6.39 -4.84
CA PRO A 171 8.99 -7.69 -5.33
C PRO A 171 9.55 -8.62 -4.24
N LEU A 172 10.33 -8.08 -3.30
CA LEU A 172 10.92 -8.87 -2.20
C LEU A 172 9.84 -9.50 -1.30
N PHE A 173 8.90 -8.70 -0.81
CA PHE A 173 7.83 -9.18 0.06
C PHE A 173 6.79 -10.00 -0.70
N SER A 174 6.57 -9.72 -1.99
CA SER A 174 5.71 -10.55 -2.83
C SER A 174 6.30 -11.96 -3.05
N LEU A 175 7.61 -12.08 -3.24
CA LEU A 175 8.27 -13.40 -3.29
C LEU A 175 8.18 -14.14 -1.95
N LEU A 176 8.29 -13.44 -0.83
CA LEU A 176 8.09 -14.01 0.50
C LEU A 176 6.67 -14.56 0.65
N GLY A 177 5.66 -13.80 0.23
CA GLY A 177 4.27 -14.24 0.19
C GLY A 177 4.08 -15.47 -0.68
N PHE A 178 4.64 -15.44 -1.89
CA PHE A 178 4.52 -16.50 -2.89
C PHE A 178 5.13 -17.83 -2.44
N TYR A 179 6.37 -17.82 -1.97
CA TYR A 179 7.11 -19.04 -1.68
C TYR A 179 6.89 -19.60 -0.28
N TYR A 180 6.71 -18.73 0.72
CA TYR A 180 6.69 -19.15 2.11
C TYR A 180 5.30 -19.08 2.71
N LEU A 181 4.60 -17.96 2.58
CA LEU A 181 3.37 -17.74 3.30
C LEU A 181 2.16 -18.43 2.63
N ALA A 182 2.19 -18.64 1.33
CA ALA A 182 1.13 -19.36 0.62
C ALA A 182 0.95 -20.81 1.10
N GLN A 183 1.94 -21.38 1.82
CA GLN A 183 1.85 -22.72 2.41
C GLN A 183 1.06 -22.73 3.73
N PHE A 184 0.71 -21.58 4.28
CA PHE A 184 0.00 -21.41 5.54
C PHE A 184 -1.31 -20.64 5.35
N PRO A 185 -2.37 -21.26 4.78
CA PRO A 185 -3.61 -20.55 4.40
C PRO A 185 -4.22 -19.74 5.55
N VAL A 186 -4.29 -20.34 6.75
CA VAL A 186 -4.85 -19.66 7.94
C VAL A 186 -4.05 -18.41 8.32
N VAL A 187 -2.71 -18.47 8.25
CA VAL A 187 -1.84 -17.31 8.54
C VAL A 187 -2.05 -16.23 7.50
N MET A 188 -2.17 -16.61 6.24
CA MET A 188 -2.41 -15.68 5.14
C MET A 188 -3.77 -15.00 5.23
N SER A 189 -4.81 -15.77 5.51
CA SER A 189 -6.14 -15.20 5.78
C SER A 189 -6.08 -14.17 6.92
N GLY A 190 -5.35 -14.48 7.99
CA GLY A 190 -5.12 -13.55 9.10
C GLY A 190 -4.39 -12.28 8.67
N ILE A 191 -3.31 -12.40 7.89
CA ILE A 191 -2.54 -11.25 7.38
C ILE A 191 -3.40 -10.38 6.45
N MET A 192 -4.14 -10.99 5.52
CA MET A 192 -5.03 -10.25 4.60
C MET A 192 -6.11 -9.48 5.34
N LEU A 193 -6.75 -10.09 6.33
CA LEU A 193 -7.78 -9.43 7.15
C LEU A 193 -7.18 -8.35 8.04
N PHE A 194 -6.02 -8.58 8.63
CA PHE A 194 -5.30 -7.60 9.43
C PHE A 194 -4.92 -6.38 8.56
N ALA A 195 -4.36 -6.61 7.37
CA ALA A 195 -4.04 -5.54 6.42
C ALA A 195 -5.31 -4.79 6.00
N ALA A 196 -6.41 -5.52 5.68
CA ALA A 196 -7.68 -4.90 5.30
C ALA A 196 -8.24 -3.99 6.39
N GLY A 197 -8.16 -4.39 7.65
CA GLY A 197 -8.56 -3.54 8.79
C GLY A 197 -7.70 -2.30 8.94
N GLY A 198 -6.37 -2.44 8.83
CA GLY A 198 -5.42 -1.35 8.87
C GLY A 198 -5.64 -0.33 7.75
N ILE A 199 -5.76 -0.82 6.50
CA ILE A 199 -6.03 -0.01 5.32
C ILE A 199 -7.35 0.76 5.49
N LEU A 200 -8.41 0.10 5.95
CA LEU A 200 -9.69 0.77 6.15
C LEU A 200 -9.58 1.88 7.20
N TYR A 201 -8.83 1.68 8.28
CA TYR A 201 -8.52 2.73 9.23
C TYR A 201 -7.83 3.92 8.54
N SER A 202 -6.76 3.66 7.76
CA SER A 202 -5.98 4.70 7.07
C SER A 202 -6.82 5.52 6.07
N VAL A 203 -7.81 4.90 5.41
CA VAL A 203 -8.70 5.59 4.46
C VAL A 203 -9.63 6.58 5.15
N PHE A 204 -10.09 6.28 6.37
CA PHE A 204 -11.05 7.13 7.10
C PHE A 204 -10.40 8.13 8.06
N GLN A 205 -9.10 8.15 8.15
CA GLN A 205 -8.32 9.11 8.94
C GLN A 205 -8.05 10.40 8.14
#